data_a62a2b7b4708b812f726ae6064e0a8ec
#
_entry.id   a62a2b7b4708b812f726ae6064e0a8ec
#
_cell.length_a   1.000
_cell.length_b   1.000
_cell.length_c   1.000
_cell.angle_alpha   90.00
_cell.angle_beta   90.00
_cell.angle_gamma   90.00
#
_symmetry.space_group_name_H-M   'P 1'
#
loop_
_entity.id
_entity.type
_entity.pdbx_description
1 polymer ?
#
loop_
_entity_poly.entity_id
_entity_poly.type
_entity_poly.pdbx_seq_one_letter_code
_entity_poly.pdbx_strand_id
1 'polypeptide(L)'
;MRISVIISTYNSPKWLEKVIWGYYAQSYPQFELVVADDGSDQETASLVNRLRKKTGMTLHHVWHEDRGFRKCKILNKAIVESTGDYIILSDGDCIPRLDFV
;
A
#
# COMPACT_ATOMS: atom_id res chain seq x y z
N MET A 1 -14.89 12.40 4.87
CA MET A 1 -14.83 11.14 4.12
C MET A 1 -13.45 10.54 4.27
N ARG A 2 -13.38 9.27 4.60
CA ARG A 2 -12.09 8.56 4.75
C ARG A 2 -11.79 7.77 3.49
N ILE A 3 -10.57 7.87 2.99
CA ILE A 3 -10.13 7.21 1.77
C ILE A 3 -9.15 6.08 2.12
N SER A 4 -9.34 4.91 1.51
CA SER A 4 -8.39 3.80 1.57
C SER A 4 -7.69 3.68 0.23
N VAL A 5 -6.37 3.85 0.21
CA VAL A 5 -5.56 3.64 -0.99
C VAL A 5 -4.92 2.27 -0.89
N ILE A 6 -5.25 1.40 -1.83
CA ILE A 6 -4.75 0.03 -1.86
C ILE A 6 -3.66 -0.05 -2.93
N ILE A 7 -2.45 -0.39 -2.50
CA ILE A 7 -1.27 -0.49 -3.36
C ILE A 7 -0.89 -1.95 -3.53
N SER A 8 -0.94 -2.46 -4.76
CA SER A 8 -0.51 -3.83 -5.05
C SER A 8 1.00 -3.88 -5.24
N THR A 9 1.66 -4.88 -4.68
CA THR A 9 3.11 -5.06 -4.80
C THR A 9 3.51 -6.52 -4.80
N TYR A 10 4.67 -6.82 -5.40
CA TYR A 10 5.33 -8.11 -5.32
C TYR A 10 6.83 -7.92 -5.52
N ASN A 11 7.62 -8.22 -4.48
CA ASN A 11 9.09 -8.20 -4.50
C ASN A 11 9.71 -6.97 -5.18
N SER A 12 9.16 -5.78 -4.91
CA SER A 12 9.64 -4.53 -5.45
C SER A 12 9.79 -3.46 -4.36
N PRO A 13 10.61 -3.72 -3.33
CA PRO A 13 10.68 -2.82 -2.17
C PRO A 13 11.17 -1.42 -2.52
N LYS A 14 12.09 -1.28 -3.47
CA LYS A 14 12.59 0.05 -3.85
C LYS A 14 11.51 0.92 -4.47
N TRP A 15 10.69 0.36 -5.36
CA TRP A 15 9.58 1.10 -5.96
C TRP A 15 8.49 1.37 -4.94
N LEU A 16 8.18 0.39 -4.10
CA LEU A 16 7.18 0.55 -3.05
C LEU A 16 7.56 1.68 -2.09
N GLU A 17 8.83 1.77 -1.72
CA GLU A 17 9.30 2.85 -0.86
C GLU A 17 9.03 4.21 -1.47
N LYS A 18 9.33 4.40 -2.76
CA LYS A 18 9.08 5.66 -3.46
C LYS A 18 7.59 5.99 -3.52
N VAL A 19 6.76 4.99 -3.76
CA VAL A 19 5.31 5.17 -3.80
C VAL A 19 4.76 5.60 -2.44
N ILE A 20 5.20 4.95 -1.37
CA ILE A 20 4.76 5.29 -0.01
C ILE A 20 5.18 6.73 0.35
N TRP A 21 6.41 7.13 0.03
CA TRP A 21 6.84 8.51 0.25
C TRP A 21 6.00 9.50 -0.57
N GLY A 22 5.61 9.13 -1.80
CA GLY A 22 4.73 9.94 -2.62
C GLY A 22 3.37 10.16 -1.98
N TYR A 23 2.81 9.12 -1.35
CA TYR A 23 1.55 9.26 -0.62
C TYR A 23 1.73 10.05 0.68
N TYR A 24 2.87 9.90 1.35
CA TYR A 24 3.17 10.71 2.53
C TYR A 24 3.15 12.20 2.23
N ALA A 25 3.53 12.60 1.02
CA ALA A 25 3.58 14.00 0.59
C ALA A 25 2.23 14.55 0.08
N GLN A 26 1.17 13.75 0.07
CA GLN A 26 -0.13 14.19 -0.46
C GLN A 26 -0.70 15.38 0.31
N SER A 27 -1.40 16.25 -0.41
CA SER A 27 -2.04 17.42 0.18
C SER A 27 -3.29 17.09 0.99
N TYR A 28 -3.95 15.96 0.70
CA TYR A 28 -5.11 15.50 1.45
C TYR A 28 -4.66 14.52 2.55
N PRO A 29 -4.86 14.86 3.84
CA PRO A 29 -4.28 14.05 4.92
C PRO A 29 -5.13 12.90 5.42
N GLN A 30 -6.42 12.82 5.04
CA GLN A 30 -7.35 11.84 5.63
C GLN A 30 -7.47 10.57 4.79
N PHE A 31 -6.40 9.81 4.72
CA PHE A 31 -6.42 8.51 4.05
C PHE A 31 -5.54 7.50 4.77
N GLU A 32 -5.82 6.23 4.53
CA GLU A 32 -4.96 5.12 4.96
C GLU A 32 -4.34 4.47 3.74
N LEU A 33 -3.16 3.89 3.91
CA LEU A 33 -2.53 3.07 2.89
C LEU A 33 -2.65 1.60 3.28
N VAL A 34 -3.08 0.77 2.33
CA VAL A 34 -3.14 -0.68 2.51
C VAL A 34 -2.26 -1.31 1.44
N VAL A 35 -1.15 -1.91 1.84
CA VAL A 35 -0.24 -2.58 0.92
C VAL A 35 -0.75 -3.99 0.69
N ALA A 36 -1.24 -4.25 -0.52
CA ALA A 36 -1.73 -5.57 -0.94
C ALA A 36 -0.56 -6.35 -1.56
N ASP A 37 0.04 -7.24 -0.78
CA ASP A 37 1.30 -7.89 -1.10
C ASP A 37 1.08 -9.34 -1.53
N ASP A 38 1.37 -9.64 -2.78
CA ASP A 38 1.17 -10.98 -3.38
C ASP A 38 2.36 -11.90 -3.10
N GLY A 39 2.77 -12.00 -1.84
CA GLY A 39 3.77 -12.97 -1.42
C GLY A 39 5.22 -12.51 -1.51
N SER A 40 5.49 -11.21 -1.33
CA SER A 40 6.87 -10.71 -1.26
C SER A 40 7.62 -11.33 -0.09
N ASP A 41 8.95 -11.29 -0.16
CA ASP A 41 9.80 -11.80 0.90
C ASP A 41 9.91 -10.81 2.07
N GLN A 42 10.75 -11.16 3.06
CA GLN A 42 10.88 -10.42 4.32
C GLN A 42 11.35 -8.98 4.12
N GLU A 43 12.07 -8.68 3.06
CA GLU A 43 12.58 -7.33 2.80
C GLU A 43 11.44 -6.32 2.66
N THR A 44 10.36 -6.70 1.97
CA THR A 44 9.19 -5.84 1.80
C THR A 44 8.47 -5.61 3.13
N ALA A 45 8.30 -6.65 3.94
CA ALA A 45 7.68 -6.50 5.27
C ALA A 45 8.49 -5.58 6.17
N SER A 46 9.81 -5.72 6.16
CA SER A 46 10.69 -4.85 6.94
C SER A 46 10.61 -3.39 6.50
N LEU A 47 10.53 -3.15 5.19
CA LEU A 47 10.37 -1.81 4.64
C LEU A 47 9.07 -1.17 5.12
N VAL A 48 7.96 -1.88 5.03
CA VAL A 48 6.65 -1.37 5.43
C VAL A 48 6.65 -1.00 6.93
N ASN A 49 7.22 -1.86 7.77
CA ASN A 49 7.32 -1.58 9.21
C ASN A 49 8.16 -0.36 9.51
N ARG A 50 9.31 -0.22 8.82
CA ARG A 50 10.18 0.93 8.98
C ARG A 50 9.49 2.22 8.60
N LEU A 51 8.81 2.24 7.47
CA LEU A 51 8.12 3.44 6.99
C LEU A 51 6.92 3.80 7.85
N ARG A 52 6.20 2.80 8.38
CA ARG A 52 5.09 3.04 9.30
C ARG A 52 5.56 3.84 10.52
N LYS A 53 6.69 3.44 11.10
CA LYS A 53 7.27 4.13 12.27
C LYS A 53 7.80 5.50 11.90
N LYS A 54 8.46 5.62 10.75
CA LYS A 54 9.14 6.85 10.34
C LYS A 54 8.18 7.95 9.93
N THR A 55 7.08 7.59 9.24
CA THR A 55 6.11 8.58 8.74
C THR A 55 4.97 8.84 9.69
N GLY A 56 4.65 7.91 10.58
CA GLY A 56 3.46 8.00 11.42
C GLY A 56 2.15 7.80 10.68
N MET A 57 2.20 7.44 9.40
CA MET A 57 0.99 7.20 8.60
C MET A 57 0.25 5.96 9.04
N THR A 58 -1.06 5.93 8.81
CA THR A 58 -1.86 4.71 8.93
C THR A 58 -1.53 3.82 7.73
N LEU A 59 -0.71 2.82 7.97
CA LEU A 59 -0.15 1.95 6.92
C LEU A 59 -0.35 0.50 7.31
N HIS A 60 -1.14 -0.22 6.54
CA HIS A 60 -1.43 -1.64 6.76
C HIS A 60 -0.74 -2.50 5.71
N HIS A 61 -0.25 -3.67 6.12
CA HIS A 61 0.38 -4.62 5.21
C HIS A 61 -0.46 -5.90 5.19
N VAL A 62 -1.13 -6.16 4.06
CA VAL A 62 -1.93 -7.37 3.85
C VAL A 62 -1.12 -8.28 2.95
N TRP A 63 -0.76 -9.47 3.47
CA TRP A 63 0.14 -10.39 2.79
C TRP A 63 -0.49 -11.77 2.69
N HIS A 64 -0.16 -12.50 1.62
CA HIS A 64 -0.41 -13.93 1.55
C HIS A 64 0.79 -14.62 0.92
N GLU A 65 0.85 -15.95 1.08
CA GLU A 65 1.95 -16.76 0.59
C GLU A 65 2.09 -16.67 -0.93
N ASP A 66 3.33 -16.66 -1.42
CA ASP A 66 3.61 -16.65 -2.86
C ASP A 66 3.27 -18.00 -3.47
N ARG A 67 2.23 -18.05 -4.27
CA ARG A 67 1.79 -19.24 -5.00
C ARG A 67 1.51 -18.91 -6.45
N GLY A 68 2.39 -18.10 -7.07
CA GLY A 68 2.20 -17.58 -8.40
C GLY A 68 1.37 -16.29 -8.38
N PHE A 69 1.04 -15.79 -9.54
CA PHE A 69 0.37 -14.50 -9.68
C PHE A 69 -1.07 -14.57 -9.20
N ARG A 70 -1.36 -13.94 -8.05
CA ARG A 70 -2.69 -13.90 -7.45
C ARG A 70 -3.10 -12.50 -7.06
N LYS A 71 -2.82 -11.52 -7.92
CA LYS A 71 -3.08 -10.10 -7.66
C LYS A 71 -4.55 -9.84 -7.30
N CYS A 72 -5.49 -10.42 -8.02
CA CYS A 72 -6.92 -10.22 -7.74
C CYS A 72 -7.32 -10.72 -6.36
N LYS A 73 -6.76 -11.84 -5.93
CA LYS A 73 -7.06 -12.41 -4.62
C LYS A 73 -6.57 -11.51 -3.48
N ILE A 74 -5.33 -11.02 -3.58
CA ILE A 74 -4.79 -10.15 -2.52
C ILE A 74 -5.48 -8.79 -2.52
N LEU A 75 -5.88 -8.26 -3.68
CA LEU A 75 -6.64 -7.02 -3.75
C LEU A 75 -7.98 -7.17 -3.05
N ASN A 76 -8.69 -8.27 -3.27
CA ASN A 76 -9.96 -8.53 -2.58
C ASN A 76 -9.78 -8.61 -1.07
N LYS A 77 -8.72 -9.27 -0.61
CA LYS A 77 -8.40 -9.35 0.82
C LYS A 77 -8.13 -7.97 1.41
N ALA A 78 -7.38 -7.14 0.70
CA ALA A 78 -7.07 -5.78 1.14
C ALA A 78 -8.34 -4.91 1.20
N ILE A 79 -9.24 -5.05 0.23
CA ILE A 79 -10.51 -4.32 0.22
C ILE A 79 -11.34 -4.67 1.46
N VAL A 80 -11.42 -5.96 1.80
CA VAL A 80 -12.17 -6.41 2.98
C VAL A 80 -11.58 -5.83 4.27
N GLU A 81 -10.26 -5.70 4.35
CA GLU A 81 -9.58 -5.18 5.54
C GLU A 81 -9.51 -3.65 5.57
N SER A 82 -9.86 -2.96 4.48
CA SER A 82 -9.84 -1.50 4.45
C SER A 82 -11.00 -0.92 5.26
N THR A 83 -10.81 0.31 5.78
CA THR A 83 -11.82 0.96 6.62
C THR A 83 -12.36 2.24 6.00
N GLY A 84 -11.89 2.63 4.83
CA GLY A 84 -12.34 3.86 4.18
C GLY A 84 -13.70 3.74 3.51
N ASP A 85 -14.35 4.88 3.34
CA ASP A 85 -15.62 4.97 2.60
C ASP A 85 -15.41 4.95 1.10
N TYR A 86 -14.23 5.36 0.66
CA TYR A 86 -13.85 5.44 -0.74
C TYR A 86 -12.53 4.70 -0.95
N ILE A 87 -12.45 3.87 -1.99
CA ILE A 87 -11.28 3.04 -2.24
C ILE A 87 -10.61 3.46 -3.55
N ILE A 88 -9.29 3.70 -3.48
CA ILE A 88 -8.46 3.98 -4.65
C ILE A 88 -7.49 2.82 -4.82
N LEU A 89 -7.46 2.23 -6.02
CA LEU A 89 -6.52 1.16 -6.35
C LEU A 89 -5.32 1.74 -7.08
N SER A 90 -4.12 1.36 -6.68
CA SER A 90 -2.87 1.83 -7.29
C SER A 90 -1.86 0.70 -7.35
N ASP A 91 -0.88 0.81 -8.26
CA ASP A 91 0.20 -0.16 -8.36
C ASP A 91 1.43 0.31 -7.58
N GLY A 92 2.22 -0.65 -7.11
CA GLY A 92 3.39 -0.38 -6.28
C GLY A 92 4.58 0.23 -7.03
N ASP A 93 4.42 0.52 -8.33
CA ASP A 93 5.44 1.20 -9.14
C ASP A 93 4.95 2.54 -9.71
N CYS A 94 3.79 3.03 -9.25
CA CYS A 94 3.20 4.29 -9.71
C CYS A 94 3.28 5.34 -8.62
N ILE A 95 4.20 6.29 -8.74
CA ILE A 95 4.38 7.37 -7.77
C ILE A 95 3.30 8.44 -8.00
N PRO A 96 2.47 8.77 -6.99
CA PRO A 96 1.38 9.72 -7.18
C PRO A 96 1.88 11.17 -7.23
N ARG A 97 1.11 12.01 -7.90
CA ARG A 97 1.31 13.46 -7.84
C ARG A 97 0.86 13.97 -6.47
N LEU A 98 1.30 15.15 -6.07
CA LEU A 98 0.97 15.75 -4.77
C LEU A 98 -0.52 15.93 -4.54
N ASP A 99 -1.30 16.09 -5.59
CA ASP A 99 -2.75 16.33 -5.51
C ASP A 99 -3.57 15.11 -5.96
N PHE A 100 -2.97 13.92 -5.95
CA PHE A 100 -3.63 12.71 -6.46
C PHE A 100 -4.84 12.29 -5.61
N VAL A 101 -4.70 12.33 -4.28
CA VAL A 101 -5.76 11.90 -3.36
C VAL A 101 -6.82 13.03 -3.11
#